data_0de79ce6beef4707448f11e43b977f2e
#
_entry.id   0de79ce6beef4707448f11e43b977f2e
#
_cell.length_a   1.000
_cell.length_b   1.000
_cell.length_c   1.000
_cell.angle_alpha   90.00
_cell.angle_beta   90.00
_cell.angle_gamma   90.00
#
_symmetry.space_group_name_H-M   'P 1'
#
loop_
_entity.id
_entity.type
_entity.pdbx_description
1 polymer ?
#
loop_
_entity_poly.entity_id
_entity_poly.type
_entity_poly.pdbx_seq_one_letter_code
_entity_poly.pdbx_strand_id
1 'polypeptide(L)'
;GIEYITQIGTGNYNEKTAKQYTDLSLITANREIGTDASNYFKNMAIANLDGSYSRLLVAPNSMKNKILALIHGEIQKAQQGKPARIMVKINSLTDRKTIDALSEASRAGVQIDMIIRGICCLLPGIEGYTDNIHVTSVVGRFLEHSRVYCFGEGDEMQMYISSADFMTRNLNRRVEVACPVLDPGIKKQIMDIMNLMLRDNVKARNLRYDGLYEKKRVDEEPVDCQQELIRQALLTGPPPESVQEAPREGFLARLKRFLFS
;
A
#
# COMPACT_ATOMS: atom_id res chain seq x y z
N GLY A 1 -32.11 8.56 9.30
CA GLY A 1 -30.78 9.01 9.67
C GLY A 1 -29.93 9.19 8.42
N ILE A 2 -28.81 9.88 8.50
CA ILE A 2 -27.83 9.99 7.39
C ILE A 2 -27.03 8.69 7.36
N GLU A 3 -26.99 8.04 6.20
CA GLU A 3 -26.10 6.92 5.91
C GLU A 3 -24.92 7.43 5.10
N TYR A 4 -23.71 6.95 5.43
CA TYR A 4 -22.51 7.24 4.69
C TYR A 4 -22.09 6.01 3.90
N ILE A 5 -21.81 6.18 2.61
CA ILE A 5 -21.07 5.22 1.80
C ILE A 5 -19.78 5.91 1.39
N THR A 6 -18.66 5.42 1.92
CA THR A 6 -17.36 6.03 1.74
C THR A 6 -16.48 5.10 0.90
N GLN A 7 -15.90 5.62 -0.17
CA GLN A 7 -14.90 4.94 -0.97
C GLN A 7 -13.54 5.60 -0.76
N ILE A 8 -12.52 4.77 -0.49
CA ILE A 8 -11.14 5.20 -0.31
C ILE A 8 -10.25 4.29 -1.15
N GLY A 9 -9.44 4.89 -2.01
CA GLY A 9 -8.52 4.16 -2.89
C GLY A 9 -7.07 4.50 -2.62
N THR A 10 -6.16 3.56 -2.89
CA THR A 10 -4.72 3.79 -2.86
C THR A 10 -4.22 4.45 -4.15
N GLY A 11 -5.00 4.37 -5.22
CA GLY A 11 -4.65 4.78 -6.56
C GLY A 11 -5.27 6.08 -7.03
N ASN A 12 -4.91 6.46 -8.23
CA ASN A 12 -5.43 7.63 -8.91
C ASN A 12 -6.66 7.28 -9.74
N TYR A 13 -7.68 8.15 -9.72
CA TYR A 13 -8.85 8.04 -10.62
C TYR A 13 -8.49 8.55 -12.01
N ASN A 14 -7.70 7.78 -12.75
CA ASN A 14 -7.25 8.11 -14.11
C ASN A 14 -7.28 6.85 -14.97
N GLU A 15 -8.02 6.88 -16.08
CA GLU A 15 -8.24 5.73 -16.95
C GLU A 15 -6.97 5.16 -17.61
N LYS A 16 -5.93 5.97 -17.80
CA LYS A 16 -4.66 5.52 -18.39
C LYS A 16 -3.84 4.75 -17.36
N THR A 17 -3.71 5.29 -16.14
CA THR A 17 -2.93 4.65 -15.08
C THR A 17 -3.65 3.44 -14.50
N ALA A 18 -4.97 3.43 -14.44
CA ALA A 18 -5.78 2.30 -13.97
C ALA A 18 -5.54 1.00 -14.76
N LYS A 19 -5.12 1.10 -16.03
CA LYS A 19 -4.80 -0.06 -16.88
C LYS A 19 -3.44 -0.69 -16.57
N GLN A 20 -2.57 0.01 -15.85
CA GLN A 20 -1.18 -0.37 -15.62
C GLN A 20 -0.86 -0.60 -14.14
N TYR A 21 -1.63 0.00 -13.24
CA TYR A 21 -1.37 0.01 -11.81
C TYR A 21 -2.22 -1.03 -11.09
N THR A 22 -1.64 -1.65 -10.07
CA THR A 22 -2.40 -2.43 -9.09
C THR A 22 -2.69 -1.54 -7.90
N ASP A 23 -3.97 -1.41 -7.57
CA ASP A 23 -4.42 -0.59 -6.45
C ASP A 23 -5.52 -1.31 -5.65
N LEU A 24 -5.79 -0.80 -4.47
CA LEU A 24 -6.88 -1.23 -3.61
C LEU A 24 -7.92 -0.13 -3.52
N SER A 25 -9.20 -0.51 -3.50
CA SER A 25 -10.32 0.38 -3.26
C SER A 25 -11.22 -0.26 -2.20
N LEU A 26 -11.41 0.46 -1.09
CA LEU A 26 -12.28 0.06 0.01
C LEU A 26 -13.58 0.85 -0.06
N ILE A 27 -14.72 0.16 -0.08
CA ILE A 27 -16.04 0.75 0.08
C ILE A 27 -16.58 0.33 1.45
N THR A 28 -17.01 1.29 2.25
CA THR A 28 -17.48 1.03 3.60
C THR A 28 -18.68 1.90 3.97
N ALA A 29 -19.62 1.33 4.73
CA ALA A 29 -20.73 2.04 5.37
C ALA A 29 -20.44 2.36 6.85
N ASN A 30 -19.19 2.17 7.32
CA ASN A 30 -18.83 2.49 8.70
C ASN A 30 -19.07 3.98 8.98
N ARG A 31 -19.90 4.25 9.99
CA ARG A 31 -20.35 5.61 10.32
C ARG A 31 -19.20 6.53 10.76
N GLU A 32 -18.24 6.03 11.51
CA GLU A 32 -17.10 6.84 12.00
C GLU A 32 -16.20 7.24 10.84
N ILE A 33 -15.87 6.30 9.93
CA ILE A 33 -15.11 6.59 8.71
C ILE A 33 -15.89 7.58 7.84
N GLY A 34 -17.20 7.40 7.69
CA GLY A 34 -18.06 8.31 6.90
C GLY A 34 -18.10 9.72 7.49
N THR A 35 -18.16 9.83 8.81
CA THR A 35 -18.11 11.12 9.52
C THR A 35 -16.77 11.82 9.29
N ASP A 36 -15.67 11.08 9.43
CA ASP A 36 -14.32 11.60 9.16
C ASP A 36 -14.16 12.05 7.71
N ALA A 37 -14.66 11.25 6.74
CA ALA A 37 -14.63 11.61 5.33
C ALA A 37 -15.44 12.89 5.03
N SER A 38 -16.63 13.02 5.63
CA SER A 38 -17.43 14.24 5.50
C SER A 38 -16.68 15.45 6.06
N ASN A 39 -16.07 15.31 7.23
CA ASN A 39 -15.27 16.38 7.84
C ASN A 39 -14.01 16.70 7.02
N TYR A 40 -13.37 15.67 6.46
CA TYR A 40 -12.23 15.84 5.55
C TYR A 40 -12.60 16.73 4.37
N PHE A 41 -13.69 16.44 3.66
CA PHE A 41 -14.11 17.25 2.51
C PHE A 41 -14.50 18.69 2.92
N LYS A 42 -15.16 18.90 4.07
CA LYS A 42 -15.45 20.23 4.60
C LYS A 42 -14.18 21.02 4.88
N ASN A 43 -13.19 20.38 5.51
CA ASN A 43 -11.90 21.00 5.79
C ASN A 43 -11.15 21.36 4.51
N MET A 44 -11.13 20.44 3.52
CA MET A 44 -10.48 20.70 2.22
C MET A 44 -11.15 21.85 1.47
N ALA A 45 -12.46 21.99 1.53
CA ALA A 45 -13.20 23.07 0.87
C ALA A 45 -12.79 24.48 1.37
N ILE A 46 -12.30 24.58 2.59
CA ILE A 46 -11.83 25.84 3.21
C ILE A 46 -10.31 25.88 3.42
N ALA A 47 -9.57 24.95 2.76
CA ALA A 47 -8.11 24.81 2.91
C ALA A 47 -7.62 24.63 4.37
N ASN A 48 -8.45 24.07 5.25
CA ASN A 48 -8.07 23.73 6.61
C ASN A 48 -7.34 22.39 6.66
N LEU A 49 -6.04 22.40 6.91
CA LEU A 49 -5.21 21.19 7.01
C LEU A 49 -5.12 20.66 8.45
N ASP A 50 -5.62 21.38 9.45
CA ASP A 50 -5.52 21.02 10.87
C ASP A 50 -6.74 20.25 11.40
N GLY A 51 -7.51 19.63 10.53
CA GLY A 51 -8.67 18.84 10.89
C GLY A 51 -8.31 17.63 11.76
N SER A 52 -9.17 17.34 12.76
CA SER A 52 -9.05 16.16 13.60
C SER A 52 -9.98 15.04 13.11
N TYR A 53 -9.47 13.81 13.08
CA TYR A 53 -10.19 12.64 12.58
C TYR A 53 -10.04 11.48 13.57
N SER A 54 -11.10 10.72 13.77
CA SER A 54 -11.13 9.62 14.75
C SER A 54 -10.56 8.32 14.18
N ARG A 55 -10.77 8.07 12.92
CA ARG A 55 -10.38 6.84 12.20
C ARG A 55 -9.37 7.09 11.08
N LEU A 56 -9.57 8.14 10.30
CA LEU A 56 -8.69 8.46 9.19
C LEU A 56 -7.36 9.06 9.69
N LEU A 57 -6.27 8.68 9.07
CA LEU A 57 -4.98 9.34 9.25
C LEU A 57 -4.77 10.28 8.07
N VAL A 58 -4.59 11.56 8.35
CA VAL A 58 -4.47 12.58 7.31
C VAL A 58 -3.12 13.30 7.42
N ALA A 59 -2.38 13.33 6.32
CA ALA A 59 -1.19 14.16 6.19
C ALA A 59 -1.58 15.57 5.64
N PRO A 60 -0.81 16.59 5.98
CA PRO A 60 0.44 16.61 6.76
C PRO A 60 0.25 16.57 8.28
N ASN A 61 -0.98 16.66 8.77
CA ASN A 61 -1.28 16.90 10.18
C ASN A 61 -0.95 15.70 11.11
N SER A 62 -1.71 14.59 11.00
CA SER A 62 -1.70 13.53 12.03
C SER A 62 -1.04 12.23 11.58
N MET A 63 -1.00 11.95 10.28
CA MET A 63 -0.59 10.65 9.74
C MET A 63 0.78 10.20 10.22
N LYS A 64 1.79 11.06 10.10
CA LYS A 64 3.17 10.71 10.50
C LYS A 64 3.29 10.36 11.96
N ASN A 65 2.72 11.19 12.83
CA ASN A 65 2.78 10.97 14.27
C ASN A 65 2.07 9.66 14.67
N LYS A 66 0.96 9.35 14.00
CA LYS A 66 0.24 8.09 14.24
C LYS A 66 1.02 6.88 13.77
N ILE A 67 1.66 6.94 12.59
CA ILE A 67 2.55 5.86 12.09
C ILE A 67 3.70 5.63 13.08
N LEU A 68 4.36 6.67 13.53
CA LEU A 68 5.43 6.57 14.55
C LEU A 68 4.92 5.96 15.86
N ALA A 69 3.73 6.36 16.32
CA ALA A 69 3.12 5.79 17.52
C ALA A 69 2.79 4.29 17.34
N LEU A 70 2.33 3.86 16.16
CA LEU A 70 2.09 2.46 15.86
C LEU A 70 3.39 1.64 15.86
N ILE A 71 4.47 2.17 15.28
CA ILE A 71 5.80 1.53 15.34
C ILE A 71 6.27 1.40 16.81
N HIS A 72 6.15 2.46 17.61
CA HIS A 72 6.50 2.42 19.03
C HIS A 72 5.63 1.44 19.82
N GLY A 73 4.36 1.26 19.45
CA GLY A 73 3.50 0.24 20.04
C GLY A 73 4.05 -1.18 19.84
N GLU A 74 4.59 -1.48 18.65
CA GLU A 74 5.22 -2.77 18.38
C GLU A 74 6.56 -2.92 19.14
N ILE A 75 7.34 -1.85 19.30
CA ILE A 75 8.54 -1.85 20.14
C ILE A 75 8.18 -2.23 21.57
N GLN A 76 7.14 -1.62 22.15
CA GLN A 76 6.68 -1.93 23.51
C GLN A 76 6.23 -3.38 23.65
N LYS A 77 5.54 -3.94 22.65
CA LYS A 77 5.16 -5.37 22.64
C LYS A 77 6.40 -6.27 22.66
N ALA A 78 7.37 -6.01 21.77
CA ALA A 78 8.60 -6.78 21.70
C ALA A 78 9.38 -6.73 23.02
N GLN A 79 9.50 -5.56 23.64
CA GLN A 79 10.14 -5.39 24.95
C GLN A 79 9.43 -6.14 26.09
N GLN A 80 8.13 -6.40 25.95
CA GLN A 80 7.33 -7.22 26.86
C GLN A 80 7.37 -8.72 26.54
N GLY A 81 8.17 -9.15 25.56
CA GLY A 81 8.24 -10.53 25.09
C GLY A 81 6.98 -11.01 24.35
N LYS A 82 6.14 -10.08 23.88
CA LYS A 82 4.95 -10.38 23.07
C LYS A 82 5.29 -10.43 21.59
N PRO A 83 4.52 -11.18 20.78
CA PRO A 83 4.65 -11.13 19.32
C PRO A 83 4.52 -9.69 18.81
N ALA A 84 5.48 -9.26 18.00
CA ALA A 84 5.53 -7.92 17.46
C ALA A 84 5.98 -7.97 16.00
N ARG A 85 5.15 -7.43 15.11
CA ARG A 85 5.40 -7.47 13.67
C ARG A 85 4.93 -6.20 12.97
N ILE A 86 5.71 -5.79 11.98
CA ILE A 86 5.34 -4.72 11.06
C ILE A 86 5.43 -5.29 9.64
N MET A 87 4.38 -5.14 8.85
CA MET A 87 4.42 -5.44 7.43
C MET A 87 3.93 -4.22 6.64
N VAL A 88 4.75 -3.76 5.69
CA VAL A 88 4.46 -2.54 4.92
C VAL A 88 4.65 -2.78 3.44
N LYS A 89 3.65 -2.44 2.63
CA LYS A 89 3.77 -2.29 1.18
C LYS A 89 3.66 -0.82 0.83
N ILE A 90 4.71 -0.27 0.22
CA ILE A 90 4.80 1.15 -0.20
C ILE A 90 5.62 1.25 -1.49
N ASN A 91 5.57 2.40 -2.16
CA ASN A 91 6.42 2.59 -3.32
C ASN A 91 7.83 3.04 -2.95
N SER A 92 7.96 3.92 -1.93
CA SER A 92 9.26 4.45 -1.53
C SER A 92 9.34 4.76 -0.03
N LEU A 93 10.54 4.58 0.53
CA LEU A 93 10.91 4.87 1.91
C LEU A 93 12.07 5.87 1.94
N THR A 94 11.80 7.12 2.31
CA THR A 94 12.83 8.19 2.38
C THR A 94 12.69 9.11 3.59
N ASP A 95 11.63 8.94 4.41
CA ASP A 95 11.42 9.77 5.60
C ASP A 95 12.36 9.33 6.73
N ARG A 96 13.29 10.21 7.11
CA ARG A 96 14.32 9.92 8.10
C ARG A 96 13.75 9.45 9.44
N LYS A 97 12.74 10.13 9.98
CA LYS A 97 12.17 9.76 11.29
C LYS A 97 11.50 8.38 11.26
N THR A 98 10.84 8.04 10.14
CA THR A 98 10.24 6.72 9.97
C THR A 98 11.32 5.63 9.85
N ILE A 99 12.41 5.91 9.12
CA ILE A 99 13.56 4.99 9.01
C ILE A 99 14.21 4.75 10.38
N ASP A 100 14.44 5.82 11.14
CA ASP A 100 15.03 5.73 12.48
C ASP A 100 14.13 4.91 13.43
N ALA A 101 12.80 5.11 13.40
CA ALA A 101 11.85 4.34 14.21
C ALA A 101 11.78 2.85 13.81
N LEU A 102 11.82 2.54 12.49
CA LEU A 102 11.87 1.15 12.01
C LEU A 102 13.18 0.45 12.45
N SER A 103 14.31 1.16 12.41
CA SER A 103 15.59 0.63 12.89
C SER A 103 15.58 0.39 14.40
N GLU A 104 14.94 1.26 15.18
CA GLU A 104 14.73 1.07 16.61
C GLU A 104 13.83 -0.15 16.89
N ALA A 105 12.75 -0.31 16.10
CA ALA A 105 11.86 -1.46 16.21
C ALA A 105 12.60 -2.78 15.91
N SER A 106 13.45 -2.81 14.88
CA SER A 106 14.31 -3.97 14.58
C SER A 106 15.23 -4.33 15.75
N ARG A 107 15.89 -3.33 16.35
CA ARG A 107 16.75 -3.54 17.52
C ARG A 107 15.99 -4.05 18.74
N ALA A 108 14.71 -3.69 18.87
CA ALA A 108 13.84 -4.18 19.92
C ALA A 108 13.32 -5.61 19.67
N GLY A 109 13.61 -6.22 18.52
CA GLY A 109 13.19 -7.57 18.16
C GLY A 109 11.90 -7.65 17.32
N VAL A 110 11.35 -6.51 16.88
CA VAL A 110 10.18 -6.50 15.98
C VAL A 110 10.56 -7.07 14.63
N GLN A 111 9.77 -8.04 14.12
CA GLN A 111 9.94 -8.57 12.78
C GLN A 111 9.32 -7.61 11.75
N ILE A 112 10.09 -7.20 10.75
CA ILE A 112 9.69 -6.17 9.80
C ILE A 112 9.88 -6.65 8.36
N ASP A 113 8.76 -6.83 7.64
CA ASP A 113 8.75 -7.18 6.23
C ASP A 113 8.25 -5.98 5.41
N MET A 114 9.05 -5.54 4.44
CA MET A 114 8.68 -4.42 3.58
C MET A 114 8.69 -4.81 2.11
N ILE A 115 7.62 -4.45 1.40
CA ILE A 115 7.52 -4.58 -0.05
C ILE A 115 7.67 -3.18 -0.65
N ILE A 116 8.86 -2.90 -1.24
CA ILE A 116 9.22 -1.57 -1.75
C ILE A 116 9.77 -1.71 -3.17
N ARG A 117 9.06 -1.16 -4.16
CA ARG A 117 9.46 -1.25 -5.58
C ARG A 117 10.34 -0.10 -6.06
N GLY A 118 10.38 1.01 -5.35
CA GLY A 118 11.11 2.24 -5.69
C GLY A 118 12.26 2.51 -4.74
N ILE A 119 12.43 3.78 -4.37
CA ILE A 119 13.55 4.23 -3.53
C ILE A 119 13.40 3.69 -2.12
N CYS A 120 14.43 3.03 -1.60
CA CYS A 120 14.57 2.62 -0.22
C CYS A 120 15.85 3.20 0.36
N CYS A 121 15.72 4.16 1.29
CA CYS A 121 16.86 4.78 1.98
C CYS A 121 17.22 4.06 3.30
N LEU A 122 16.75 2.84 3.50
CA LEU A 122 17.11 1.96 4.60
C LEU A 122 17.83 0.74 4.05
N LEU A 123 18.94 0.35 4.66
CA LEU A 123 19.64 -0.91 4.38
C LEU A 123 19.17 -1.97 5.38
N PRO A 124 18.62 -3.10 4.93
CA PRO A 124 18.22 -4.19 5.79
C PRO A 124 19.41 -5.08 6.17
N GLY A 125 19.29 -5.85 7.24
CA GLY A 125 20.27 -6.86 7.62
C GLY A 125 21.61 -6.31 8.10
N ILE A 126 21.66 -5.06 8.59
CA ILE A 126 22.85 -4.49 9.24
C ILE A 126 22.85 -4.95 10.70
N GLU A 127 23.90 -5.70 11.07
CA GLU A 127 24.08 -6.27 12.41
C GLU A 127 23.95 -5.21 13.52
N GLY A 128 23.11 -5.50 14.51
CA GLY A 128 22.82 -4.62 15.64
C GLY A 128 21.93 -3.43 15.31
N TYR A 129 21.44 -3.28 14.07
CA TYR A 129 20.61 -2.16 13.65
C TYR A 129 19.33 -2.57 12.93
N THR A 130 19.45 -3.36 11.87
CA THR A 130 18.32 -3.72 10.98
C THR A 130 18.26 -5.21 10.71
N ASP A 131 18.72 -6.04 11.66
CA ASP A 131 18.78 -7.50 11.58
C ASP A 131 17.42 -8.14 11.26
N ASN A 132 16.35 -7.55 11.80
CA ASN A 132 15.00 -8.06 11.69
C ASN A 132 14.20 -7.36 10.57
N ILE A 133 14.88 -6.64 9.68
CA ILE A 133 14.24 -5.96 8.54
C ILE A 133 14.54 -6.70 7.26
N HIS A 134 13.48 -7.05 6.52
CA HIS A 134 13.56 -7.60 5.18
C HIS A 134 12.88 -6.67 4.19
N VAL A 135 13.53 -6.43 3.04
CA VAL A 135 12.98 -5.60 1.97
C VAL A 135 12.93 -6.41 0.68
N THR A 136 11.71 -6.58 0.17
CA THR A 136 11.44 -7.26 -1.10
C THR A 136 10.92 -6.25 -2.11
N SER A 137 11.46 -6.28 -3.34
CA SER A 137 10.98 -5.48 -4.46
C SER A 137 10.32 -6.38 -5.49
N VAL A 138 9.09 -6.07 -5.88
CA VAL A 138 8.36 -6.75 -6.95
C VAL A 138 8.15 -5.77 -8.10
N VAL A 139 8.72 -6.10 -9.26
CA VAL A 139 8.56 -5.36 -10.51
C VAL A 139 8.17 -6.34 -11.61
N GLY A 140 6.99 -6.15 -12.18
CA GLY A 140 6.43 -7.07 -13.16
C GLY A 140 5.63 -6.34 -14.25
N ARG A 141 4.63 -7.04 -14.80
CA ARG A 141 3.75 -6.51 -15.85
C ARG A 141 2.98 -5.27 -15.40
N PHE A 142 2.48 -5.28 -14.17
CA PHE A 142 1.77 -4.16 -13.58
C PHE A 142 2.66 -3.40 -12.61
N LEU A 143 2.40 -2.11 -12.47
CA LEU A 143 3.03 -1.27 -11.46
C LEU A 143 2.37 -1.53 -10.11
N GLU A 144 3.13 -2.08 -9.15
CA GLU A 144 2.69 -2.31 -7.78
C GLU A 144 2.55 -0.96 -7.06
N HIS A 145 1.33 -0.40 -7.05
CA HIS A 145 1.10 0.98 -6.63
C HIS A 145 0.37 1.10 -5.29
N SER A 146 -0.36 0.07 -4.87
CA SER A 146 -1.08 0.09 -3.59
C SER A 146 -0.15 0.28 -2.39
N ARG A 147 -0.64 0.98 -1.35
CA ARG A 147 0.06 1.12 -0.07
C ARG A 147 -0.78 0.51 1.03
N VAL A 148 -0.14 -0.35 1.79
CA VAL A 148 -0.73 -1.07 2.92
C VAL A 148 0.24 -1.01 4.10
N TYR A 149 -0.28 -0.68 5.28
CA TYR A 149 0.50 -0.69 6.52
C TYR A 149 -0.17 -1.62 7.51
N CYS A 150 0.58 -2.56 8.07
CA CYS A 150 0.12 -3.50 9.08
C CYS A 150 1.03 -3.44 10.30
N PHE A 151 0.44 -3.29 11.47
CA PHE A 151 1.12 -3.27 12.76
C PHE A 151 0.46 -4.30 13.67
N GLY A 152 1.24 -5.22 14.20
CA GLY A 152 0.78 -6.37 15.00
C GLY A 152 0.44 -7.60 14.15
N GLU A 153 -0.08 -8.62 14.83
CA GLU A 153 -0.45 -9.92 14.27
C GLU A 153 -1.86 -10.34 14.75
N GLY A 154 -2.44 -11.30 14.04
CA GLY A 154 -3.74 -11.89 14.38
C GLY A 154 -4.86 -10.86 14.47
N ASP A 155 -5.75 -11.04 15.46
CA ASP A 155 -6.94 -10.21 15.63
C ASP A 155 -6.62 -8.77 16.06
N GLU A 156 -5.48 -8.57 16.73
CA GLU A 156 -5.02 -7.23 17.17
C GLU A 156 -4.34 -6.42 16.08
N MET A 157 -4.11 -7.00 14.90
CA MET A 157 -3.45 -6.33 13.80
C MET A 157 -4.22 -5.08 13.37
N GLN A 158 -3.53 -3.94 13.39
CA GLN A 158 -4.02 -2.69 12.81
C GLN A 158 -3.54 -2.58 11.38
N MET A 159 -4.48 -2.56 10.43
CA MET A 159 -4.21 -2.47 9.00
C MET A 159 -4.80 -1.21 8.41
N TYR A 160 -4.03 -0.55 7.54
CA TYR A 160 -4.44 0.64 6.81
C TYR A 160 -4.13 0.49 5.32
N ILE A 161 -5.04 0.96 4.47
CA ILE A 161 -4.73 1.28 3.07
C ILE A 161 -4.50 2.78 2.95
N SER A 162 -3.59 3.22 2.07
CA SER A 162 -3.19 4.62 2.02
C SER A 162 -2.83 5.09 0.62
N SER A 163 -2.92 6.41 0.40
CA SER A 163 -2.33 7.09 -0.75
C SER A 163 -0.86 7.47 -0.54
N ALA A 164 -0.37 7.46 0.71
CA ALA A 164 0.97 7.94 1.07
C ALA A 164 2.04 6.85 0.99
N ASP A 165 3.21 7.23 0.53
CA ASP A 165 4.46 6.52 0.77
C ASP A 165 5.13 7.05 2.06
N PHE A 166 6.10 6.30 2.61
CA PHE A 166 6.90 6.77 3.74
C PHE A 166 8.00 7.75 3.27
N MET A 167 7.56 8.79 2.60
CA MET A 167 8.40 9.88 2.10
C MET A 167 8.11 11.18 2.86
N THR A 168 9.16 11.94 3.16
CA THR A 168 9.02 13.25 3.82
C THR A 168 8.01 14.14 3.11
N ARG A 169 8.00 14.13 1.77
CA ARG A 169 7.05 14.86 0.94
C ARG A 169 5.60 14.44 1.19
N ASN A 170 5.32 13.14 1.22
CA ASN A 170 3.96 12.61 1.45
C ASN A 170 3.50 12.89 2.88
N LEU A 171 4.37 12.64 3.87
CA LEU A 171 3.99 12.71 5.28
C LEU A 171 3.91 14.13 5.84
N ASN A 172 4.62 15.12 5.24
CA ASN A 172 4.75 16.47 5.80
C ASN A 172 4.29 17.60 4.87
N ARG A 173 4.05 17.35 3.58
CA ARG A 173 3.80 18.44 2.61
C ARG A 173 2.62 18.18 1.67
N ARG A 174 2.18 16.96 1.51
CA ARG A 174 1.03 16.59 0.68
C ARG A 174 -0.18 16.30 1.53
N VAL A 175 -1.35 16.47 0.94
CA VAL A 175 -2.57 15.94 1.51
C VAL A 175 -2.70 14.49 1.09
N GLU A 176 -2.60 13.59 2.07
CA GLU A 176 -2.68 12.15 1.90
C GLU A 176 -3.61 11.57 2.96
N VAL A 177 -4.23 10.44 2.65
CA VAL A 177 -5.16 9.78 3.56
C VAL A 177 -4.78 8.31 3.73
N ALA A 178 -4.86 7.81 4.98
CA ALA A 178 -4.87 6.39 5.28
C ALA A 178 -6.16 6.02 6.01
N CYS A 179 -6.78 4.93 5.59
CA CYS A 179 -8.03 4.43 6.13
C CYS A 179 -7.81 3.07 6.79
N PRO A 180 -8.29 2.86 8.03
CA PRO A 180 -8.20 1.55 8.65
C PRO A 180 -9.11 0.54 7.95
N VAL A 181 -8.59 -0.66 7.75
CA VAL A 181 -9.36 -1.83 7.33
C VAL A 181 -9.89 -2.51 8.58
N LEU A 182 -11.20 -2.47 8.80
CA LEU A 182 -11.80 -2.97 10.03
C LEU A 182 -12.30 -4.41 9.90
N ASP A 183 -12.75 -4.82 8.72
CA ASP A 183 -13.29 -6.15 8.46
C ASP A 183 -12.19 -7.22 8.48
N PRO A 184 -12.33 -8.29 9.31
CA PRO A 184 -11.30 -9.34 9.40
C PRO A 184 -11.12 -10.12 8.09
N GLY A 185 -12.21 -10.33 7.33
CA GLY A 185 -12.15 -11.04 6.05
C GLY A 185 -11.36 -10.25 5.00
N ILE A 186 -11.57 -8.93 4.96
CA ILE A 186 -10.81 -8.04 4.06
C ILE A 186 -9.35 -7.95 4.51
N LYS A 187 -9.08 -7.85 5.82
CA LYS A 187 -7.70 -7.92 6.33
C LYS A 187 -6.99 -9.19 5.86
N LYS A 188 -7.67 -10.34 5.98
CA LYS A 188 -7.12 -11.62 5.54
C LYS A 188 -6.82 -11.61 4.03
N GLN A 189 -7.75 -11.14 3.19
CA GLN A 189 -7.53 -11.05 1.74
C GLN A 189 -6.31 -10.19 1.39
N ILE A 190 -6.15 -9.04 2.02
CA ILE A 190 -5.00 -8.15 1.79
C ILE A 190 -3.70 -8.83 2.27
N MET A 191 -3.72 -9.50 3.42
CA MET A 191 -2.56 -10.24 3.92
C MET A 191 -2.19 -11.40 2.99
N ASP A 192 -3.17 -12.12 2.44
CA ASP A 192 -2.92 -13.21 1.48
C ASP A 192 -2.20 -12.68 0.22
N ILE A 193 -2.61 -11.51 -0.28
CA ILE A 193 -1.93 -10.82 -1.40
C ILE A 193 -0.49 -10.44 -1.01
N MET A 194 -0.28 -9.81 0.14
CA MET A 194 1.05 -9.40 0.58
C MET A 194 1.97 -10.60 0.82
N ASN A 195 1.46 -11.68 1.42
CA ASN A 195 2.21 -12.92 1.63
C ASN A 195 2.56 -13.61 0.29
N LEU A 196 1.66 -13.56 -0.68
CA LEU A 196 1.95 -14.06 -2.03
C LEU A 196 3.08 -13.26 -2.69
N MET A 197 3.09 -11.94 -2.54
CA MET A 197 4.18 -11.09 -3.04
C MET A 197 5.51 -11.40 -2.35
N LEU A 198 5.51 -11.65 -1.04
CA LEU A 198 6.71 -12.05 -0.31
C LEU A 198 7.22 -13.44 -0.71
N ARG A 199 6.35 -14.34 -1.18
CA ARG A 199 6.74 -15.67 -1.69
C ARG A 199 7.20 -15.66 -3.14
N ASP A 200 6.96 -14.55 -3.88
CA ASP A 200 7.41 -14.46 -5.28
C ASP A 200 8.92 -14.71 -5.37
N ASN A 201 9.32 -15.69 -6.18
CA ASN A 201 10.70 -16.06 -6.43
C ASN A 201 11.07 -15.97 -7.93
N VAL A 202 10.13 -15.53 -8.77
CA VAL A 202 10.32 -15.36 -10.22
C VAL A 202 10.70 -13.90 -10.56
N LYS A 203 9.96 -12.94 -10.01
CA LYS A 203 10.13 -11.50 -10.28
C LYS A 203 10.73 -10.74 -9.11
N ALA A 204 10.49 -11.19 -7.88
CA ALA A 204 10.95 -10.50 -6.70
C ALA A 204 12.47 -10.52 -6.54
N ARG A 205 12.96 -9.44 -5.94
CA ARG A 205 14.35 -9.26 -5.55
C ARG A 205 14.42 -8.81 -4.10
N ASN A 206 15.37 -9.33 -3.35
CA ASN A 206 15.64 -8.87 -1.99
C ASN A 206 16.71 -7.78 -2.03
N LEU A 207 16.48 -6.70 -1.27
CA LEU A 207 17.51 -5.71 -0.99
C LEU A 207 18.48 -6.29 0.04
N ARG A 208 19.77 -6.16 -0.23
CA ARG A 208 20.85 -6.62 0.65
C ARG A 208 21.39 -5.47 1.50
N TYR A 209 22.15 -5.83 2.52
CA TYR A 209 22.85 -4.89 3.42
C TYR A 209 23.82 -3.95 2.70
N ASP A 210 24.33 -4.34 1.53
CA ASP A 210 25.23 -3.55 0.68
C ASP A 210 24.51 -2.63 -0.33
N GLY A 211 23.18 -2.61 -0.29
CA GLY A 211 22.34 -1.79 -1.19
C GLY A 211 22.07 -2.42 -2.55
N LEU A 212 22.56 -3.63 -2.80
CA LEU A 212 22.30 -4.34 -4.05
C LEU A 212 21.03 -5.18 -3.96
N TYR A 213 20.36 -5.35 -5.09
CA TYR A 213 19.20 -6.22 -5.21
C TYR A 213 19.59 -7.56 -5.82
N GLU A 214 19.30 -8.66 -5.14
CA GLU A 214 19.51 -10.01 -5.62
C GLU A 214 18.19 -10.73 -5.90
N LYS A 215 18.18 -11.61 -6.90
CA LYS A 215 17.04 -12.49 -7.14
C LYS A 215 16.89 -13.49 -6.00
N LYS A 216 15.66 -13.76 -5.61
CA LYS A 216 15.39 -14.90 -4.74
C LYS A 216 15.80 -16.19 -5.46
N ARG A 217 16.39 -17.15 -4.72
CA ARG A 217 16.75 -18.45 -5.27
C ARG A 217 15.48 -19.24 -5.52
N VAL A 218 15.43 -19.94 -6.65
CA VAL A 218 14.32 -20.82 -7.03
C VAL A 218 14.70 -22.25 -6.65
N ASP A 219 14.71 -22.54 -5.36
CA ASP A 219 14.90 -23.92 -4.84
C ASP A 219 13.55 -24.61 -4.59
N GLU A 220 12.43 -23.90 -4.81
CA GLU A 220 11.05 -24.31 -4.63
C GLU A 220 10.26 -24.09 -5.93
N GLU A 221 8.97 -24.48 -5.92
CA GLU A 221 8.09 -24.20 -7.06
C GLU A 221 8.10 -22.72 -7.44
N PRO A 222 8.15 -22.41 -8.75
CA PRO A 222 8.16 -21.01 -9.21
C PRO A 222 6.84 -20.30 -8.86
N VAL A 223 6.92 -19.19 -8.17
CA VAL A 223 5.79 -18.34 -7.81
C VAL A 223 5.99 -16.95 -8.43
N ASP A 224 5.18 -16.62 -9.45
CA ASP A 224 5.02 -15.25 -9.98
C ASP A 224 3.72 -14.68 -9.39
N CYS A 225 3.83 -13.78 -8.44
CA CYS A 225 2.68 -13.27 -7.69
C CYS A 225 1.65 -12.58 -8.59
N GLN A 226 2.08 -11.83 -9.62
CA GLN A 226 1.15 -11.16 -10.52
C GLN A 226 0.40 -12.15 -11.42
N GLN A 227 1.08 -13.17 -11.92
CA GLN A 227 0.41 -14.22 -12.71
C GLN A 227 -0.59 -15.00 -11.87
N GLU A 228 -0.23 -15.32 -10.62
CA GLU A 228 -1.14 -16.01 -9.71
C GLU A 228 -2.37 -15.16 -9.35
N LEU A 229 -2.20 -13.86 -9.09
CA LEU A 229 -3.31 -12.94 -8.85
C LEU A 229 -4.20 -12.76 -10.08
N ILE A 230 -3.63 -12.72 -11.29
CA ILE A 230 -4.41 -12.73 -12.54
C ILE A 230 -5.23 -14.01 -12.65
N ARG A 231 -4.61 -15.17 -12.39
CA ARG A 231 -5.30 -16.46 -12.43
C ARG A 231 -6.48 -16.50 -11.45
N GLN A 232 -6.29 -16.04 -10.22
CA GLN A 232 -7.35 -15.97 -9.21
C GLN A 232 -8.47 -15.03 -9.64
N ALA A 233 -8.15 -13.86 -10.17
CA ALA A 233 -9.15 -12.91 -10.64
C ALA A 233 -10.00 -13.46 -11.80
N LEU A 234 -9.39 -14.20 -12.72
CA LEU A 234 -10.11 -14.84 -13.83
C LEU A 234 -11.03 -15.99 -13.38
N LEU A 235 -10.71 -16.65 -12.26
CA LEU A 235 -11.54 -17.73 -11.70
C LEU A 235 -12.72 -17.20 -10.88
N THR A 236 -12.58 -16.02 -10.27
CA THR A 236 -13.57 -15.45 -9.36
C THR A 236 -14.39 -14.31 -9.97
N GLY A 237 -13.89 -13.71 -11.04
CA GLY A 237 -14.55 -12.61 -11.76
C GLY A 237 -15.68 -13.13 -12.68
N PRO A 238 -16.64 -12.26 -13.05
CA PRO A 238 -17.52 -12.56 -14.16
C PRO A 238 -16.67 -12.85 -15.43
N PRO A 239 -17.15 -13.72 -16.32
CA PRO A 239 -16.43 -13.97 -17.56
C PRO A 239 -16.15 -12.64 -18.25
N PRO A 240 -14.95 -12.44 -18.84
CA PRO A 240 -14.64 -11.20 -19.50
C PRO A 240 -15.72 -10.93 -20.54
N GLU A 241 -16.42 -9.81 -20.40
CA GLU A 241 -17.29 -9.32 -21.46
C GLU A 241 -16.44 -9.29 -22.73
N SER A 242 -16.88 -9.98 -23.78
CA SER A 242 -16.24 -9.88 -25.08
C SER A 242 -16.21 -8.39 -25.42
N VAL A 243 -15.02 -7.80 -25.32
CA VAL A 243 -14.80 -6.43 -25.79
C VAL A 243 -15.09 -6.48 -27.27
N GLN A 244 -16.33 -6.16 -27.66
CA GLN A 244 -16.60 -5.80 -29.04
C GLN A 244 -15.71 -4.59 -29.30
N GLU A 245 -14.58 -4.81 -29.95
CA GLU A 245 -13.77 -3.70 -30.44
C GLU A 245 -14.73 -2.85 -31.28
N ALA A 246 -15.00 -1.64 -30.80
CA ALA A 246 -15.74 -0.67 -31.61
C ALA A 246 -15.03 -0.63 -32.98
N PRO A 247 -15.78 -0.77 -34.07
CA PRO A 247 -15.18 -0.85 -35.40
C PRO A 247 -14.20 0.31 -35.55
N ARG A 248 -12.92 -0.01 -35.76
CA ARG A 248 -11.87 0.99 -35.96
C ARG A 248 -12.31 1.84 -37.14
N GLU A 249 -12.70 3.08 -36.89
CA GLU A 249 -12.97 4.03 -37.99
C GLU A 249 -11.77 4.02 -38.92
N GLY A 250 -12.00 3.58 -40.13
CA GLY A 250 -10.95 3.51 -41.15
C GLY A 250 -10.30 4.88 -41.34
N PHE A 251 -9.01 4.87 -41.69
CA PHE A 251 -8.23 6.09 -41.94
C PHE A 251 -8.97 7.13 -42.83
N LEU A 252 -9.71 6.67 -43.83
CA LEU A 252 -10.52 7.50 -44.71
C LEU A 252 -11.72 8.19 -44.01
N ALA A 253 -12.32 7.58 -43.04
CA ALA A 253 -13.39 8.19 -42.23
C ALA A 253 -12.86 9.29 -41.32
N ARG A 254 -11.69 9.08 -40.70
CA ARG A 254 -10.96 10.10 -39.93
C ARG A 254 -10.53 11.29 -40.79
N LEU A 255 -10.05 11.04 -42.02
CA LEU A 255 -9.63 12.08 -42.95
C LEU A 255 -10.82 12.93 -43.41
N LYS A 256 -11.97 12.30 -43.72
CA LYS A 256 -13.21 13.03 -44.07
C LYS A 256 -13.68 13.95 -42.93
N ARG A 257 -13.63 13.47 -41.65
CA ARG A 257 -14.04 14.27 -40.50
C ARG A 257 -13.12 15.47 -40.26
N PHE A 258 -11.84 15.35 -40.58
CA PHE A 258 -10.85 16.43 -40.46
C PHE A 258 -10.94 17.47 -41.60
N LEU A 259 -11.39 17.07 -42.79
CA LEU A 259 -11.47 17.95 -43.97
C LEU A 259 -12.83 18.66 -44.10
N PHE A 260 -13.85 18.24 -43.41
CA PHE A 260 -15.22 18.77 -43.51
C PHE A 260 -15.81 19.19 -42.14
N SER A 261 -15.00 19.34 -41.07
CA SER A 261 -15.30 20.08 -39.85
C SER A 261 -14.59 21.43 -39.85
#